data_083204262383e2c6b3119e379ba5328b
#
_entry.id   083204262383e2c6b3119e379ba5328b
#
_cell.length_a   1.000
_cell.length_b   1.000
_cell.length_c   1.000
_cell.angle_alpha   90.00
_cell.angle_beta   90.00
_cell.angle_gamma   90.00
#
_symmetry.space_group_name_H-M   'P 1'
#
loop_
_entity.id
_entity.type
_entity.pdbx_description
1 polymer ?
#
loop_
_entity_poly.entity_id
_entity_poly.type
_entity_poly.pdbx_seq_one_letter_code
_entity_poly.pdbx_strand_id
1 'polypeptide(L)'
;MSEYKISVPRLKLPKKFAKSPAKYLRKVVIDSAECRGLLTPENREEYLQRIDHEVAVFERCGYVEYLLGVAKMVDKMSLLWISYIAGRGVFSASLVFYFLGITNINPIKHNLMFSRFMPEDSPKFVEVELLIDNLLRPSRLQDLEQAIACNESDGHSVTLVASNIVGLISKVNYDICSKCGLVLGDLSNGCDLRIPLDNAEAYRSFQYGDLAGIYCLNRRRLVNELYFNPPTSFDDLVRLCAINRPGAFELFSANDSRYCFQEEIMRDAMACGFSEAEADDLRRAVGKKQTEKLELYRPRWVAQYGEASWQTMTEQGLYAYPKAHAVMLAYLAYTTAYLKTHFPKEFTRAALHVAANDNL
;
A
#
# COMPACT_ATOMS: atom_id res chain seq x y z
N MET A 1 -16.74 8.57 -8.51
CA MET A 1 -15.70 9.08 -7.58
C MET A 1 -15.11 10.31 -8.21
N SER A 2 -15.07 11.42 -7.49
CA SER A 2 -14.43 12.66 -7.99
C SER A 2 -12.93 12.49 -7.95
N GLU A 3 -12.27 12.89 -9.02
CA GLU A 3 -10.81 12.82 -9.21
C GLU A 3 -10.27 14.24 -9.43
N TYR A 4 -9.20 14.59 -8.74
CA TYR A 4 -8.55 15.88 -8.81
C TYR A 4 -7.07 15.71 -9.13
N LYS A 5 -6.55 16.45 -10.10
CA LYS A 5 -5.12 16.46 -10.41
C LYS A 5 -4.49 17.75 -9.91
N ILE A 6 -3.51 17.60 -9.04
CA ILE A 6 -2.76 18.73 -8.47
C ILE A 6 -1.34 18.67 -8.99
N SER A 7 -0.88 19.76 -9.59
CA SER A 7 0.49 19.89 -10.11
C SER A 7 1.51 19.81 -8.97
N VAL A 8 2.56 19.02 -9.17
CA VAL A 8 3.64 18.87 -8.20
C VAL A 8 4.58 20.09 -8.29
N PRO A 9 4.89 20.74 -7.17
CA PRO A 9 5.78 21.88 -7.16
C PRO A 9 7.23 21.46 -7.39
N ARG A 10 7.95 22.17 -8.25
CA ARG A 10 9.39 22.04 -8.34
C ARG A 10 10.06 22.75 -7.16
N LEU A 11 10.85 22.01 -6.39
CA LEU A 11 11.49 22.55 -5.20
C LEU A 11 12.81 23.26 -5.54
N LYS A 12 13.01 24.45 -4.99
CA LYS A 12 14.33 25.08 -4.97
C LYS A 12 15.20 24.37 -3.93
N LEU A 13 16.14 23.57 -4.39
CA LEU A 13 17.03 22.81 -3.52
C LEU A 13 18.03 23.74 -2.78
N PRO A 14 18.45 23.37 -1.56
CA PRO A 14 19.54 24.06 -0.87
C PRO A 14 20.80 24.09 -1.73
N LYS A 15 21.55 25.19 -1.73
CA LYS A 15 22.74 25.39 -2.60
C LYS A 15 23.71 24.21 -2.60
N LYS A 16 23.95 23.57 -1.43
CA LYS A 16 24.85 22.40 -1.30
C LYS A 16 24.35 21.13 -2.00
N PHE A 17 23.05 21.04 -2.30
CA PHE A 17 22.41 19.90 -2.97
C PHE A 17 21.94 20.19 -4.39
N ALA A 18 22.11 21.41 -4.88
CA ALA A 18 21.64 21.84 -6.21
C ALA A 18 22.16 20.95 -7.36
N LYS A 19 23.34 20.34 -7.19
CA LYS A 19 23.96 19.42 -8.16
C LYS A 19 23.77 17.92 -7.80
N SER A 20 23.03 17.62 -6.75
CA SER A 20 22.87 16.24 -6.25
C SER A 20 21.49 16.06 -5.59
N PRO A 21 20.37 16.15 -6.36
CA PRO A 21 19.03 16.02 -5.82
C PRO A 21 18.80 14.69 -5.08
N ALA A 22 19.38 13.59 -5.56
CA ALA A 22 19.29 12.28 -4.92
C ALA A 22 19.89 12.26 -3.50
N LYS A 23 21.02 12.95 -3.29
CA LYS A 23 21.57 13.10 -1.93
C LYS A 23 20.66 13.91 -1.01
N TYR A 24 19.93 14.87 -1.57
CA TYR A 24 18.94 15.62 -0.81
C TYR A 24 17.73 14.77 -0.47
N LEU A 25 17.18 14.01 -1.43
CA LEU A 25 16.10 13.06 -1.18
C LEU A 25 16.50 12.06 -0.08
N ARG A 26 17.67 11.43 -0.20
CA ARG A 26 18.20 10.53 0.82
C ARG A 26 18.22 11.17 2.21
N LYS A 27 18.71 12.42 2.28
CA LYS A 27 18.73 13.17 3.56
C LYS A 27 17.32 13.37 4.10
N VAL A 28 16.38 13.86 3.30
CA VAL A 28 14.99 14.10 3.71
C VAL A 28 14.34 12.82 4.23
N VAL A 29 14.56 11.70 3.54
CA VAL A 29 14.03 10.38 3.94
C VAL A 29 14.59 9.95 5.30
N ILE A 30 15.91 10.08 5.51
CA ILE A 30 16.56 9.70 6.77
C ILE A 30 16.11 10.62 7.92
N ASP A 31 16.11 11.94 7.69
CA ASP A 31 15.67 12.92 8.68
C ASP A 31 14.22 12.63 9.12
N SER A 32 13.33 12.31 8.18
CA SER A 32 11.94 11.94 8.48
C SER A 32 11.85 10.66 9.30
N ALA A 33 12.63 9.64 8.92
CA ALA A 33 12.65 8.36 9.63
C ALA A 33 13.17 8.51 11.07
N GLU A 34 14.21 9.33 11.28
CA GLU A 34 14.77 9.64 12.60
C GLU A 34 13.79 10.43 13.45
N CYS A 35 13.18 11.49 12.92
CA CYS A 35 12.18 12.30 13.62
C CYS A 35 10.97 11.48 14.07
N ARG A 36 10.58 10.46 13.31
CA ARG A 36 9.47 9.55 13.64
C ARG A 36 9.89 8.38 14.53
N GLY A 37 11.18 8.28 14.91
CA GLY A 37 11.70 7.17 15.72
C GLY A 37 11.63 5.81 15.02
N LEU A 38 11.67 5.77 13.68
CA LEU A 38 11.53 4.54 12.89
C LEU A 38 12.86 3.86 12.58
N LEU A 39 13.98 4.59 12.72
CA LEU A 39 15.33 4.03 12.63
C LEU A 39 15.84 3.71 14.03
N THR A 40 16.02 2.43 14.31
CA THR A 40 16.60 1.92 15.54
C THR A 40 17.99 1.33 15.27
N PRO A 41 18.87 1.13 16.28
CA PRO A 41 20.16 0.48 16.06
C PRO A 41 20.04 -0.87 15.35
N GLU A 42 19.00 -1.65 15.64
CA GLU A 42 18.78 -3.00 15.15
C GLU A 42 18.39 -3.04 13.66
N ASN A 43 17.65 -2.02 13.17
CA ASN A 43 17.14 -1.99 11.80
C ASN A 43 17.91 -1.02 10.88
N ARG A 44 18.81 -0.21 11.45
CA ARG A 44 19.42 0.93 10.74
C ARG A 44 20.18 0.51 9.48
N GLU A 45 20.98 -0.52 9.58
CA GLU A 45 21.82 -0.97 8.46
C GLU A 45 20.96 -1.47 7.29
N GLU A 46 20.02 -2.36 7.56
CA GLU A 46 19.08 -2.90 6.56
C GLU A 46 18.27 -1.79 5.89
N TYR A 47 17.77 -0.85 6.70
CA TYR A 47 16.94 0.23 6.18
C TYR A 47 17.74 1.22 5.34
N LEU A 48 18.96 1.56 5.75
CA LEU A 48 19.85 2.44 4.96
C LEU A 48 20.25 1.80 3.62
N GLN A 49 20.58 0.51 3.62
CA GLN A 49 20.88 -0.22 2.38
C GLN A 49 19.67 -0.18 1.43
N ARG A 50 18.47 -0.42 1.95
CA ARG A 50 17.25 -0.37 1.16
C ARG A 50 16.94 1.04 0.65
N ILE A 51 17.12 2.10 1.44
CA ILE A 51 16.96 3.50 1.03
C ILE A 51 17.94 3.84 -0.09
N ASP A 52 19.21 3.47 0.06
CA ASP A 52 20.26 3.75 -0.92
C ASP A 52 19.97 3.08 -2.26
N HIS A 53 19.51 1.83 -2.23
CA HIS A 53 19.06 1.10 -3.40
C HIS A 53 17.87 1.80 -4.09
N GLU A 54 16.80 2.12 -3.36
CA GLU A 54 15.61 2.76 -3.92
C GLU A 54 15.90 4.15 -4.49
N VAL A 55 16.70 4.96 -3.78
CA VAL A 55 17.10 6.30 -4.25
C VAL A 55 17.91 6.22 -5.53
N ALA A 56 18.82 5.24 -5.67
CA ALA A 56 19.59 5.03 -6.88
C ALA A 56 18.69 4.66 -8.08
N VAL A 57 17.67 3.84 -7.87
CA VAL A 57 16.67 3.52 -8.91
C VAL A 57 15.86 4.76 -9.29
N PHE A 58 15.38 5.52 -8.30
CA PHE A 58 14.63 6.77 -8.54
C PHE A 58 15.47 7.83 -9.28
N GLU A 59 16.77 7.91 -9.01
CA GLU A 59 17.66 8.82 -9.73
C GLU A 59 17.80 8.43 -11.21
N ARG A 60 17.97 7.13 -11.51
CA ARG A 60 18.07 6.63 -12.89
C ARG A 60 16.83 6.91 -13.73
N CYS A 61 15.64 6.92 -13.11
CA CYS A 61 14.39 7.19 -13.83
C CYS A 61 13.89 8.64 -13.73
N GLY A 62 14.69 9.57 -13.19
CA GLY A 62 14.30 10.98 -13.08
C GLY A 62 13.17 11.25 -12.05
N TYR A 63 12.96 10.36 -11.08
CA TYR A 63 11.83 10.41 -10.13
C TYR A 63 12.11 11.27 -8.89
N VAL A 64 13.37 11.67 -8.68
CA VAL A 64 13.84 12.31 -7.44
C VAL A 64 13.18 13.67 -7.18
N GLU A 65 13.18 14.58 -8.16
CA GLU A 65 12.59 15.92 -7.99
C GLU A 65 11.08 15.84 -7.78
N TYR A 66 10.41 14.95 -8.51
CA TYR A 66 9.00 14.66 -8.33
C TYR A 66 8.69 14.20 -6.91
N LEU A 67 9.44 13.23 -6.36
CA LEU A 67 9.24 12.73 -5.00
C LEU A 67 9.44 13.81 -3.95
N LEU A 68 10.42 14.68 -4.12
CA LEU A 68 10.61 15.82 -3.21
C LEU A 68 9.40 16.76 -3.23
N GLY A 69 8.84 17.02 -4.40
CA GLY A 69 7.61 17.80 -4.57
C GLY A 69 6.40 17.13 -3.91
N VAL A 70 6.25 15.82 -4.10
CA VAL A 70 5.19 15.02 -3.44
C VAL A 70 5.33 15.03 -1.92
N ALA A 71 6.54 14.88 -1.40
CA ALA A 71 6.79 14.96 0.05
C ALA A 71 6.34 16.32 0.62
N LYS A 72 6.69 17.44 -0.05
CA LYS A 72 6.20 18.76 0.35
C LYS A 72 4.67 18.86 0.31
N MET A 73 4.03 18.25 -0.69
CA MET A 73 2.56 18.25 -0.78
C MET A 73 1.94 17.46 0.38
N VAL A 74 2.45 16.29 0.70
CA VAL A 74 2.03 15.47 1.83
C VAL A 74 2.19 16.21 3.16
N ASP A 75 3.31 16.90 3.37
CA ASP A 75 3.50 17.77 4.54
C ASP A 75 2.42 18.87 4.62
N LYS A 76 2.08 19.48 3.48
CA LYS A 76 1.03 20.51 3.44
C LYS A 76 -0.36 19.93 3.66
N MET A 77 -0.65 18.75 3.16
CA MET A 77 -1.89 18.03 3.47
C MET A 77 -2.03 17.82 4.98
N SER A 78 -0.97 17.36 5.64
CA SER A 78 -0.96 17.19 7.11
C SER A 78 -1.19 18.52 7.83
N LEU A 79 -0.51 19.60 7.46
CA LEU A 79 -0.72 20.93 8.05
C LEU A 79 -2.16 21.46 7.85
N LEU A 80 -2.79 21.08 6.77
CA LEU A 80 -4.18 21.43 6.45
C LEU A 80 -5.19 20.40 7.00
N TRP A 81 -4.76 19.39 7.75
CA TRP A 81 -5.63 18.32 8.27
C TRP A 81 -6.43 17.61 7.17
N ILE A 82 -5.81 17.39 6.02
CA ILE A 82 -6.36 16.62 4.92
C ILE A 82 -5.91 15.18 5.09
N SER A 83 -6.83 14.30 5.48
CA SER A 83 -6.56 12.86 5.62
C SER A 83 -6.44 12.19 4.26
N TYR A 84 -5.46 11.27 4.13
CA TYR A 84 -5.20 10.53 2.90
C TYR A 84 -4.64 9.14 3.18
N ILE A 85 -4.73 8.28 2.16
CA ILE A 85 -4.08 6.96 2.10
C ILE A 85 -3.50 6.79 0.70
N ALA A 86 -2.43 5.99 0.54
CA ALA A 86 -1.92 5.63 -0.78
C ALA A 86 -3.02 4.97 -1.63
N GLY A 87 -3.27 5.49 -2.84
CA GLY A 87 -4.33 4.98 -3.72
C GLY A 87 -3.96 3.67 -4.42
N ARG A 88 -2.65 3.44 -4.63
CA ARG A 88 -2.16 2.23 -5.29
C ARG A 88 -1.32 1.40 -4.33
N GLY A 89 -1.72 0.13 -4.16
CA GLY A 89 -1.02 -0.79 -3.26
C GLY A 89 0.46 -0.99 -3.58
N VAL A 90 0.88 -0.84 -4.84
CA VAL A 90 2.29 -0.95 -5.24
C VAL A 90 3.20 0.07 -4.56
N PHE A 91 2.68 1.23 -4.16
CA PHE A 91 3.45 2.25 -3.43
C PHE A 91 3.90 1.75 -2.05
N SER A 92 3.18 0.78 -1.48
CA SER A 92 3.56 0.14 -0.21
C SER A 92 4.83 -0.70 -0.31
N ALA A 93 5.36 -0.96 -1.51
CA ALA A 93 6.60 -1.70 -1.71
C ALA A 93 7.87 -0.81 -1.59
N SER A 94 7.72 0.51 -1.41
CA SER A 94 8.84 1.45 -1.27
C SER A 94 9.02 1.91 0.17
N LEU A 95 10.24 1.75 0.69
CA LEU A 95 10.64 2.26 2.00
C LEU A 95 10.79 3.78 1.99
N VAL A 96 11.22 4.35 0.86
CA VAL A 96 11.27 5.81 0.66
C VAL A 96 9.87 6.41 0.75
N PHE A 97 8.85 5.80 0.12
CA PHE A 97 7.47 6.25 0.21
C PHE A 97 6.92 6.15 1.65
N TYR A 98 7.29 5.09 2.37
CA TYR A 98 6.92 4.92 3.78
C TYR A 98 7.51 6.04 4.65
N PHE A 99 8.78 6.37 4.48
CA PHE A 99 9.42 7.42 5.27
C PHE A 99 8.99 8.83 4.86
N LEU A 100 8.61 9.05 3.62
CA LEU A 100 8.02 10.31 3.17
C LEU A 100 6.54 10.46 3.57
N GLY A 101 5.94 9.46 4.20
CA GLY A 101 4.54 9.49 4.63
C GLY A 101 3.54 9.31 3.48
N ILE A 102 3.98 8.89 2.29
CA ILE A 102 3.09 8.64 1.15
C ILE A 102 2.27 7.36 1.38
N THR A 103 2.82 6.38 2.11
CA THR A 103 2.15 5.15 2.55
C THR A 103 2.42 4.88 4.03
N ASN A 104 1.45 4.23 4.71
CA ASN A 104 1.57 3.84 6.12
C ASN A 104 2.13 2.41 6.29
N ILE A 105 2.49 1.75 5.20
CA ILE A 105 2.91 0.35 5.19
C ILE A 105 4.43 0.27 5.09
N ASN A 106 5.06 -0.36 6.08
CA ASN A 106 6.49 -0.64 6.05
C ASN A 106 6.78 -1.87 5.17
N PRO A 107 7.43 -1.71 4.01
CA PRO A 107 7.65 -2.81 3.08
C PRO A 107 8.55 -3.92 3.62
N ILE A 108 9.49 -3.62 4.49
CA ILE A 108 10.42 -4.60 5.06
C ILE A 108 9.67 -5.53 6.02
N LYS A 109 8.84 -4.97 6.93
CA LYS A 109 8.03 -5.76 7.86
C LYS A 109 7.10 -6.76 7.17
N HIS A 110 6.64 -6.45 5.96
CA HIS A 110 5.74 -7.30 5.19
C HIS A 110 6.43 -8.05 4.05
N ASN A 111 7.77 -7.99 3.99
CA ASN A 111 8.57 -8.63 2.95
C ASN A 111 8.06 -8.31 1.54
N LEU A 112 7.94 -7.00 1.22
CA LEU A 112 7.50 -6.52 -0.09
C LEU A 112 8.69 -6.22 -1.00
N MET A 113 8.60 -6.68 -2.25
CA MET A 113 9.64 -6.49 -3.27
C MET A 113 9.49 -5.12 -3.92
N PHE A 114 10.55 -4.29 -3.85
CA PHE A 114 10.57 -2.96 -4.46
C PHE A 114 10.44 -3.01 -6.00
N SER A 115 11.06 -3.99 -6.62
CA SER A 115 10.99 -4.20 -8.07
C SER A 115 9.57 -4.40 -8.61
N ARG A 116 8.62 -4.81 -7.76
CA ARG A 116 7.19 -4.86 -8.12
C ARG A 116 6.59 -3.48 -8.32
N PHE A 117 7.13 -2.47 -7.64
CA PHE A 117 6.78 -1.08 -7.87
C PHE A 117 7.65 -0.48 -8.98
N MET A 118 8.96 -0.59 -8.87
CA MET A 118 9.94 0.03 -9.78
C MET A 118 11.00 -1.01 -10.22
N PRO A 119 10.80 -1.68 -11.37
CA PRO A 119 11.79 -2.62 -11.90
C PRO A 119 13.10 -1.91 -12.24
N GLU A 120 14.24 -2.49 -11.84
CA GLU A 120 15.55 -1.87 -12.02
C GLU A 120 15.97 -1.70 -13.48
N ASP A 121 15.68 -2.72 -14.31
CA ASP A 121 16.08 -2.76 -15.72
C ASP A 121 15.19 -1.90 -16.62
N SER A 122 14.01 -1.56 -16.16
CA SER A 122 13.02 -0.80 -16.92
C SER A 122 12.14 0.04 -15.99
N PRO A 123 12.73 0.98 -15.24
CA PRO A 123 11.98 1.80 -14.32
C PRO A 123 11.00 2.69 -15.09
N LYS A 124 9.74 2.72 -14.64
CA LYS A 124 8.68 3.52 -15.26
C LYS A 124 8.27 4.63 -14.31
N PHE A 125 8.13 5.83 -14.86
CA PHE A 125 7.55 6.94 -14.12
C PHE A 125 6.07 6.64 -13.81
N VAL A 126 5.68 6.68 -12.54
CA VAL A 126 4.31 6.43 -12.09
C VAL A 126 3.89 7.59 -11.19
N GLU A 127 2.92 8.38 -11.63
CA GLU A 127 2.36 9.45 -10.80
C GLU A 127 1.71 8.88 -9.53
N VAL A 128 1.91 9.58 -8.42
CA VAL A 128 1.34 9.22 -7.14
C VAL A 128 -0.16 9.48 -7.15
N GLU A 129 -0.90 8.52 -6.61
CA GLU A 129 -2.34 8.58 -6.40
C GLU A 129 -2.61 8.45 -4.91
N LEU A 130 -3.39 9.38 -4.36
CA LEU A 130 -3.82 9.36 -2.96
C LEU A 130 -5.33 9.33 -2.89
N LEU A 131 -5.87 8.48 -2.05
CA LEU A 131 -7.28 8.51 -1.66
C LEU A 131 -7.44 9.57 -0.58
N ILE A 132 -8.45 10.43 -0.72
CA ILE A 132 -8.78 11.49 0.25
C ILE A 132 -10.22 11.33 0.72
N ASP A 133 -10.59 12.01 1.79
CA ASP A 133 -11.96 12.05 2.30
C ASP A 133 -12.93 12.51 1.22
N ASN A 134 -13.98 11.69 0.95
CA ASN A 134 -15.04 12.02 -0.01
C ASN A 134 -15.90 13.22 0.39
N LEU A 135 -15.87 13.61 1.66
CA LEU A 135 -16.58 14.77 2.22
C LEU A 135 -15.71 16.02 2.33
N LEU A 136 -14.47 15.96 1.81
CA LEU A 136 -13.58 17.10 1.82
C LEU A 136 -14.15 18.25 0.99
N ARG A 137 -14.28 19.43 1.62
CA ARG A 137 -14.82 20.62 0.94
C ARG A 137 -13.88 21.08 -0.19
N PRO A 138 -14.38 21.50 -1.36
CA PRO A 138 -13.55 21.99 -2.46
C PRO A 138 -12.61 23.14 -2.07
N SER A 139 -13.02 24.02 -1.12
CA SER A 139 -12.17 25.08 -0.59
C SER A 139 -10.87 24.55 0.04
N ARG A 140 -10.88 23.36 0.65
CA ARG A 140 -9.69 22.75 1.24
C ARG A 140 -8.67 22.30 0.17
N LEU A 141 -9.16 21.90 -1.00
CA LEU A 141 -8.28 21.59 -2.14
C LEU A 141 -7.68 22.87 -2.70
N GLN A 142 -8.44 23.96 -2.74
CA GLN A 142 -7.90 25.28 -3.12
C GLN A 142 -6.86 25.78 -2.11
N ASP A 143 -7.11 25.61 -0.80
CA ASP A 143 -6.13 25.89 0.25
C ASP A 143 -4.82 25.09 0.03
N LEU A 144 -4.92 23.80 -0.35
CA LEU A 144 -3.77 22.95 -0.65
C LEU A 144 -3.02 23.48 -1.89
N GLU A 145 -3.73 23.74 -2.98
CA GLU A 145 -3.11 24.30 -4.19
C GLU A 145 -2.36 25.60 -3.91
N GLN A 146 -2.96 26.51 -3.13
CA GLN A 146 -2.30 27.75 -2.71
C GLN A 146 -1.08 27.50 -1.82
N ALA A 147 -1.17 26.54 -0.87
CA ALA A 147 -0.09 26.22 0.05
C ALA A 147 1.14 25.57 -0.62
N ILE A 148 0.93 24.89 -1.76
CA ILE A 148 1.99 24.27 -2.56
C ILE A 148 2.41 25.10 -3.77
N ALA A 149 1.65 26.15 -4.12
CA ALA A 149 1.91 26.97 -5.29
C ALA A 149 3.38 27.43 -5.33
N CYS A 150 4.01 27.22 -6.45
CA CYS A 150 5.34 27.73 -6.78
C CYS A 150 5.35 28.15 -8.25
N ASN A 151 6.30 29.00 -8.60
CA ASN A 151 6.38 29.60 -9.93
C ASN A 151 6.74 28.60 -11.05
N GLU A 152 7.14 27.36 -10.66
CA GLU A 152 7.57 26.33 -11.60
C GLU A 152 6.96 24.98 -11.21
N SER A 153 6.42 24.26 -12.20
CA SER A 153 6.01 22.86 -12.13
C SER A 153 6.92 22.04 -13.05
N ASP A 154 7.16 20.78 -12.70
CA ASP A 154 7.89 19.84 -13.56
C ASP A 154 6.99 19.20 -14.63
N GLY A 155 5.71 19.58 -14.68
CA GLY A 155 4.72 19.03 -15.61
C GLY A 155 4.03 17.74 -15.10
N HIS A 156 4.43 17.24 -13.95
CA HIS A 156 3.80 16.06 -13.32
C HIS A 156 2.76 16.47 -12.28
N SER A 157 1.86 15.53 -11.97
CA SER A 157 0.76 15.73 -11.03
C SER A 157 0.68 14.61 -9.99
N VAL A 158 -0.03 14.89 -8.90
CA VAL A 158 -0.58 13.90 -7.99
C VAL A 158 -2.07 13.83 -8.24
N THR A 159 -2.60 12.61 -8.35
CA THR A 159 -4.03 12.37 -8.46
C THR A 159 -4.61 12.16 -7.06
N LEU A 160 -5.61 12.98 -6.68
CA LEU A 160 -6.39 12.81 -5.46
C LEU A 160 -7.76 12.23 -5.84
N VAL A 161 -8.12 11.11 -5.21
CA VAL A 161 -9.37 10.40 -5.49
C VAL A 161 -10.24 10.38 -4.23
N ALA A 162 -11.46 10.89 -4.32
CA ALA A 162 -12.42 10.87 -3.22
C ALA A 162 -12.77 9.43 -2.82
N SER A 163 -12.74 9.11 -1.53
CA SER A 163 -12.89 7.75 -1.02
C SER A 163 -13.61 7.71 0.33
N ASN A 164 -14.69 6.92 0.39
CA ASN A 164 -15.50 6.72 1.60
C ASN A 164 -14.70 6.07 2.73
N ILE A 165 -13.70 5.22 2.41
CA ILE A 165 -12.89 4.59 3.45
C ILE A 165 -12.03 5.61 4.19
N VAL A 166 -11.50 6.62 3.49
CA VAL A 166 -10.75 7.71 4.13
C VAL A 166 -11.67 8.53 5.00
N GLY A 167 -12.86 8.90 4.50
CA GLY A 167 -13.88 9.62 5.28
C GLY A 167 -14.31 8.87 6.53
N LEU A 168 -14.52 7.55 6.42
CA LEU A 168 -14.89 6.70 7.56
C LEU A 168 -13.79 6.70 8.63
N ILE A 169 -12.56 6.34 8.26
CA ILE A 169 -11.45 6.20 9.21
C ILE A 169 -11.12 7.54 9.88
N SER A 170 -10.99 8.61 9.10
CA SER A 170 -10.66 9.94 9.61
C SER A 170 -11.75 10.47 10.56
N LYS A 171 -13.03 10.26 10.22
CA LYS A 171 -14.16 10.66 11.06
C LYS A 171 -14.22 9.90 12.37
N VAL A 172 -13.98 8.58 12.36
CA VAL A 172 -13.89 7.77 13.59
C VAL A 172 -12.77 8.25 14.47
N ASN A 173 -11.56 8.44 13.91
CA ASN A 173 -10.40 8.91 14.66
C ASN A 173 -10.63 10.30 15.28
N TYR A 174 -11.22 11.22 14.53
CA TYR A 174 -11.63 12.53 15.04
C TYR A 174 -12.63 12.43 16.20
N ASP A 175 -13.66 11.59 16.08
CA ASP A 175 -14.68 11.39 17.11
C ASP A 175 -14.08 10.76 18.39
N ILE A 176 -13.13 9.81 18.25
CA ILE A 176 -12.39 9.21 19.37
C ILE A 176 -11.56 10.28 20.08
N CYS A 177 -10.78 11.06 19.35
CA CYS A 177 -9.98 12.13 19.92
C CYS A 177 -10.84 13.17 20.66
N SER A 178 -11.90 13.64 20.02
CA SER A 178 -12.73 14.74 20.57
C SER A 178 -13.62 14.31 21.75
N LYS A 179 -14.03 13.03 21.82
CA LYS A 179 -14.98 12.56 22.84
C LYS A 179 -14.32 11.71 23.93
N CYS A 180 -13.29 10.94 23.57
CA CYS A 180 -12.61 10.04 24.49
C CYS A 180 -11.25 10.57 24.95
N GLY A 181 -10.75 11.66 24.31
CA GLY A 181 -9.42 12.21 24.59
C GLY A 181 -8.28 11.28 24.18
N LEU A 182 -8.55 10.23 23.39
CA LEU A 182 -7.58 9.24 22.98
C LEU A 182 -7.04 9.56 21.58
N VAL A 183 -5.73 9.44 21.38
CA VAL A 183 -5.06 9.68 20.10
C VAL A 183 -4.54 8.36 19.56
N LEU A 184 -5.05 7.91 18.40
CA LEU A 184 -4.69 6.64 17.77
C LEU A 184 -3.60 6.81 16.70
N GLY A 185 -2.78 7.81 16.75
CA GLY A 185 -1.71 7.99 15.77
C GLY A 185 -1.50 9.45 15.40
N ASP A 186 -1.22 9.73 14.12
CA ASP A 186 -1.04 11.09 13.66
C ASP A 186 -2.39 11.76 13.37
N LEU A 187 -2.80 12.71 14.21
CA LEU A 187 -4.05 13.44 14.01
C LEU A 187 -4.03 14.36 12.78
N SER A 188 -2.86 14.78 12.31
CA SER A 188 -2.73 15.62 11.11
C SER A 188 -3.07 14.85 9.84
N ASN A 189 -2.84 13.53 9.84
CA ASN A 189 -3.44 12.60 8.89
C ASN A 189 -4.31 11.59 9.65
N GLY A 190 -5.60 11.82 9.70
CA GLY A 190 -6.56 11.01 10.44
C GLY A 190 -6.62 9.53 10.04
N CYS A 191 -5.92 9.12 8.99
CA CYS A 191 -5.78 7.74 8.55
C CYS A 191 -4.44 7.11 8.92
N ASP A 192 -3.48 7.85 9.48
CA ASP A 192 -2.21 7.30 9.99
C ASP A 192 -2.37 6.80 11.42
N LEU A 193 -3.09 5.71 11.60
CA LEU A 193 -3.36 5.11 12.89
C LEU A 193 -2.23 4.16 13.30
N ARG A 194 -1.70 4.33 14.51
CA ARG A 194 -0.68 3.45 15.08
C ARG A 194 -1.32 2.42 16.00
N ILE A 195 -2.13 1.53 15.40
CA ILE A 195 -2.80 0.43 16.10
C ILE A 195 -1.97 -0.85 16.02
N PRO A 196 -1.99 -1.70 17.09
CA PRO A 196 -1.31 -2.99 17.04
C PRO A 196 -2.01 -3.92 16.04
N LEU A 197 -1.23 -4.63 15.20
CA LEU A 197 -1.77 -5.55 14.19
C LEU A 197 -2.00 -6.98 14.71
N ASP A 198 -1.89 -7.21 16.02
CA ASP A 198 -2.00 -8.49 16.70
C ASP A 198 -3.15 -8.56 17.72
N ASN A 199 -4.10 -7.63 17.65
CA ASN A 199 -5.22 -7.60 18.60
C ASN A 199 -6.21 -8.74 18.34
N ALA A 200 -6.30 -9.67 19.30
CA ALA A 200 -7.13 -10.88 19.18
C ALA A 200 -8.64 -10.57 19.10
N GLU A 201 -9.12 -9.47 19.69
CA GLU A 201 -10.54 -9.11 19.63
C GLU A 201 -10.92 -8.60 18.24
N ALA A 202 -10.04 -7.82 17.61
CA ALA A 202 -10.22 -7.39 16.24
C ALA A 202 -10.29 -8.60 15.27
N TYR A 203 -9.46 -9.62 15.45
CA TYR A 203 -9.55 -10.87 14.64
C TYR A 203 -10.80 -11.66 14.91
N ARG A 204 -11.23 -11.80 16.18
CA ARG A 204 -12.49 -12.47 16.51
C ARG A 204 -13.71 -11.83 15.86
N SER A 205 -13.69 -10.51 15.63
CA SER A 205 -14.81 -9.82 14.97
C SER A 205 -15.10 -10.34 13.57
N PHE A 206 -14.09 -10.85 12.84
CA PHE A 206 -14.28 -11.44 11.52
C PHE A 206 -15.09 -12.75 11.59
N GLN A 207 -14.95 -13.53 12.65
CA GLN A 207 -15.63 -14.82 12.83
C GLN A 207 -17.15 -14.67 13.00
N TYR A 208 -17.60 -13.60 13.63
CA TYR A 208 -19.02 -13.42 13.94
C TYR A 208 -19.88 -12.95 12.76
N GLY A 209 -19.28 -12.75 11.58
CA GLY A 209 -20.03 -12.45 10.35
C GLY A 209 -20.61 -11.04 10.24
N ASP A 210 -20.43 -10.18 11.24
CA ASP A 210 -20.82 -8.79 11.18
C ASP A 210 -19.74 -7.97 10.42
N LEU A 211 -19.73 -8.14 9.11
CA LEU A 211 -18.77 -7.50 8.20
C LEU A 211 -19.24 -6.12 7.69
N ALA A 212 -20.36 -5.61 8.19
CA ALA A 212 -20.87 -4.30 7.78
C ALA A 212 -19.87 -3.19 8.13
N GLY A 213 -19.46 -2.40 7.13
CA GLY A 213 -18.45 -1.35 7.27
C GLY A 213 -17.00 -1.83 7.32
N ILE A 214 -16.73 -3.15 7.34
CA ILE A 214 -15.36 -3.67 7.23
C ILE A 214 -14.93 -3.63 5.77
N TYR A 215 -13.80 -2.97 5.51
CA TYR A 215 -13.32 -2.74 4.17
C TYR A 215 -13.03 -4.04 3.42
N CYS A 216 -13.40 -4.11 2.14
CA CYS A 216 -13.23 -5.20 1.16
C CYS A 216 -13.77 -6.59 1.55
N LEU A 217 -14.16 -6.85 2.79
CA LEU A 217 -14.62 -8.17 3.27
C LEU A 217 -16.14 -8.32 3.35
N ASN A 218 -16.91 -7.27 3.09
CA ASN A 218 -18.38 -7.30 3.13
C ASN A 218 -18.97 -8.06 1.92
N ARG A 219 -18.76 -9.38 1.86
CA ARG A 219 -19.28 -10.26 0.79
C ARG A 219 -19.87 -11.53 1.38
N ARG A 220 -21.09 -11.90 0.96
CA ARG A 220 -21.82 -13.06 1.47
C ARG A 220 -21.02 -14.37 1.42
N ARG A 221 -20.21 -14.58 0.38
CA ARG A 221 -19.40 -15.79 0.21
C ARG A 221 -18.34 -15.97 1.30
N LEU A 222 -17.87 -14.87 1.93
CA LEU A 222 -16.85 -14.94 2.98
C LEU A 222 -17.43 -15.27 4.35
N VAL A 223 -18.73 -15.11 4.58
CA VAL A 223 -19.33 -15.30 5.90
C VAL A 223 -19.09 -16.72 6.41
N ASN A 224 -19.34 -17.73 5.58
CA ASN A 224 -19.10 -19.14 5.98
C ASN A 224 -17.61 -19.42 6.17
N GLU A 225 -16.75 -18.93 5.26
CA GLU A 225 -15.30 -19.13 5.38
C GLU A 225 -14.76 -18.50 6.67
N LEU A 226 -15.12 -17.28 6.95
CA LEU A 226 -14.68 -16.56 8.15
C LEU A 226 -15.24 -17.19 9.45
N TYR A 227 -16.40 -17.85 9.39
CA TYR A 227 -16.93 -18.55 10.53
C TYR A 227 -16.11 -19.81 10.88
N PHE A 228 -15.72 -20.59 9.88
CA PHE A 228 -14.97 -21.84 10.09
C PHE A 228 -13.45 -21.61 10.14
N ASN A 229 -12.94 -20.67 9.34
CA ASN A 229 -11.52 -20.40 9.18
C ASN A 229 -11.24 -18.88 9.32
N PRO A 230 -11.48 -18.27 10.50
CA PRO A 230 -11.21 -16.85 10.70
C PRO A 230 -9.70 -16.57 10.62
N PRO A 231 -9.29 -15.42 10.09
CA PRO A 231 -7.88 -15.01 10.18
C PRO A 231 -7.49 -14.85 11.65
N THR A 232 -6.33 -15.36 12.02
CA THR A 232 -5.77 -15.27 13.39
C THR A 232 -4.54 -14.35 13.44
N SER A 233 -4.01 -13.99 12.28
CA SER A 233 -2.85 -13.14 12.11
C SER A 233 -3.06 -12.14 10.96
N PHE A 234 -2.19 -11.13 10.92
CA PHE A 234 -2.21 -10.18 9.82
C PHE A 234 -1.88 -10.85 8.47
N ASP A 235 -0.98 -11.83 8.46
CA ASP A 235 -0.64 -12.58 7.24
C ASP A 235 -1.81 -13.42 6.73
N ASP A 236 -2.60 -14.03 7.61
CA ASP A 236 -3.84 -14.72 7.21
C ASP A 236 -4.82 -13.76 6.54
N LEU A 237 -4.96 -12.55 7.12
CA LEU A 237 -5.83 -11.52 6.56
C LEU A 237 -5.32 -11.02 5.20
N VAL A 238 -4.00 -10.90 5.02
CA VAL A 238 -3.38 -10.56 3.73
C VAL A 238 -3.69 -11.63 2.68
N ARG A 239 -3.56 -12.92 3.04
CA ARG A 239 -3.93 -14.04 2.15
C ARG A 239 -5.43 -14.01 1.81
N LEU A 240 -6.28 -13.84 2.80
CA LEU A 240 -7.73 -13.74 2.61
C LEU A 240 -8.10 -12.60 1.64
N CYS A 241 -7.50 -11.43 1.80
CA CYS A 241 -7.72 -10.29 0.89
C CYS A 241 -7.25 -10.62 -0.55
N ALA A 242 -6.15 -11.37 -0.70
CA ALA A 242 -5.64 -11.76 -2.01
C ALA A 242 -6.56 -12.75 -2.72
N ILE A 243 -7.12 -13.73 -2.00
CA ILE A 243 -7.98 -14.78 -2.58
C ILE A 243 -9.45 -14.37 -2.70
N ASN A 244 -9.89 -13.28 -2.05
CA ASN A 244 -11.28 -12.82 -2.07
C ASN A 244 -11.74 -12.32 -3.45
N ARG A 245 -11.58 -13.16 -4.48
CA ARG A 245 -11.92 -12.90 -5.88
C ARG A 245 -12.52 -14.16 -6.52
N PRO A 246 -13.44 -14.03 -7.51
CA PRO A 246 -13.97 -15.18 -8.24
C PRO A 246 -12.83 -16.00 -8.87
N GLY A 247 -12.92 -17.31 -8.79
CA GLY A 247 -11.91 -18.26 -9.30
C GLY A 247 -10.71 -18.45 -8.37
N ALA A 248 -10.19 -17.39 -7.76
CA ALA A 248 -9.11 -17.49 -6.80
C ALA A 248 -9.57 -18.12 -5.49
N PHE A 249 -10.75 -17.72 -5.00
CA PHE A 249 -11.29 -18.23 -3.75
C PHE A 249 -11.49 -19.75 -3.80
N GLU A 250 -12.12 -20.25 -4.85
CA GLU A 250 -12.40 -21.68 -5.06
C GLU A 250 -11.10 -22.49 -5.19
N LEU A 251 -10.09 -21.94 -5.88
CA LEU A 251 -8.82 -22.62 -6.09
C LEU A 251 -8.00 -22.72 -4.80
N PHE A 252 -7.89 -21.63 -4.04
CA PHE A 252 -7.00 -21.54 -2.89
C PHE A 252 -7.63 -22.00 -1.58
N SER A 253 -8.96 -22.05 -1.46
CA SER A 253 -9.65 -22.61 -0.28
C SER A 253 -9.55 -24.13 -0.20
N ALA A 254 -9.40 -24.81 -1.34
CA ALA A 254 -9.39 -26.26 -1.42
C ALA A 254 -7.99 -26.90 -1.40
N ASN A 255 -6.92 -26.12 -1.62
CA ASN A 255 -5.58 -26.62 -1.87
C ASN A 255 -4.50 -25.81 -1.16
N ASP A 256 -3.29 -26.38 -1.10
CA ASP A 256 -2.10 -25.64 -0.69
C ASP A 256 -1.92 -24.38 -1.55
N SER A 257 -2.02 -23.22 -0.91
CA SER A 257 -2.02 -21.91 -1.57
C SER A 257 -0.59 -21.37 -1.76
N ARG A 258 0.33 -22.18 -2.32
CA ARG A 258 1.76 -21.83 -2.43
C ARG A 258 2.00 -20.56 -3.24
N TYR A 259 1.29 -20.38 -4.36
CA TYR A 259 1.45 -19.23 -5.26
C TYR A 259 0.27 -18.27 -5.19
N CYS A 260 -0.15 -17.93 -3.98
CA CYS A 260 -1.17 -16.91 -3.74
C CYS A 260 -0.72 -15.52 -4.18
N PHE A 261 0.59 -15.23 -4.07
CA PHE A 261 1.18 -13.95 -4.46
C PHE A 261 2.11 -14.07 -5.66
N GLN A 262 2.10 -13.04 -6.51
CA GLN A 262 2.98 -12.96 -7.68
C GLN A 262 4.46 -12.96 -7.28
N GLU A 263 4.78 -12.41 -6.13
CA GLU A 263 6.11 -12.35 -5.56
C GLU A 263 6.66 -13.74 -5.15
N GLU A 264 5.78 -14.69 -4.85
CA GLU A 264 6.17 -16.08 -4.56
C GLU A 264 6.71 -16.76 -5.83
N ILE A 265 6.05 -16.56 -6.98
CA ILE A 265 6.55 -17.03 -8.28
C ILE A 265 7.90 -16.41 -8.60
N MET A 266 8.05 -15.10 -8.38
CA MET A 266 9.29 -14.39 -8.67
C MET A 266 10.46 -14.89 -7.79
N ARG A 267 10.23 -15.12 -6.49
CA ARG A 267 11.26 -15.66 -5.58
C ARG A 267 11.73 -17.05 -5.99
N ASP A 268 10.79 -17.94 -6.30
CA ASP A 268 11.13 -19.30 -6.75
C ASP A 268 11.84 -19.25 -8.11
N ALA A 269 11.44 -18.38 -9.02
CA ALA A 269 12.16 -18.15 -10.28
C ALA A 269 13.59 -17.68 -10.04
N MET A 270 13.80 -16.70 -9.18
CA MET A 270 15.14 -16.21 -8.84
C MET A 270 15.99 -17.32 -8.17
N ALA A 271 15.40 -18.19 -7.37
CA ALA A 271 16.06 -19.36 -6.80
C ALA A 271 16.44 -20.40 -7.89
N CYS A 272 15.74 -20.42 -9.03
CA CYS A 272 16.16 -21.19 -10.22
C CYS A 272 17.29 -20.50 -11.01
N GLY A 273 17.83 -19.37 -10.52
CA GLY A 273 18.89 -18.61 -11.18
C GLY A 273 18.39 -17.65 -12.27
N PHE A 274 17.10 -17.36 -12.36
CA PHE A 274 16.59 -16.28 -13.21
C PHE A 274 16.95 -14.91 -12.60
N SER A 275 17.23 -13.94 -13.46
CA SER A 275 17.30 -12.54 -13.04
C SER A 275 15.94 -12.05 -12.56
N GLU A 276 15.89 -10.95 -11.85
CA GLU A 276 14.62 -10.35 -11.39
C GLU A 276 13.71 -9.97 -12.57
N ALA A 277 14.31 -9.46 -13.66
CA ALA A 277 13.57 -9.14 -14.89
C ALA A 277 12.97 -10.39 -15.54
N GLU A 278 13.71 -11.50 -15.64
CA GLU A 278 13.22 -12.78 -16.12
C GLU A 278 12.12 -13.33 -15.22
N ALA A 279 12.25 -13.19 -13.90
CA ALA A 279 11.25 -13.62 -12.93
C ALA A 279 9.92 -12.81 -13.07
N ASP A 280 10.02 -11.49 -13.25
CA ASP A 280 8.85 -10.65 -13.52
C ASP A 280 8.20 -10.97 -14.88
N ASP A 281 9.01 -11.32 -15.88
CA ASP A 281 8.54 -11.71 -17.18
C ASP A 281 7.83 -13.08 -17.15
N LEU A 282 8.40 -14.08 -16.44
CA LEU A 282 7.76 -15.38 -16.20
C LEU A 282 6.38 -15.21 -15.54
N ARG A 283 6.30 -14.47 -14.42
CA ARG A 283 5.01 -14.29 -13.73
C ARG A 283 3.97 -13.57 -14.62
N ARG A 284 4.42 -12.65 -15.51
CA ARG A 284 3.54 -12.01 -16.50
C ARG A 284 3.08 -13.00 -17.57
N ALA A 285 3.98 -13.86 -18.05
CA ALA A 285 3.66 -14.90 -19.02
C ALA A 285 2.62 -15.87 -18.47
N VAL A 286 2.74 -16.28 -17.18
CA VAL A 286 1.73 -17.08 -16.47
C VAL A 286 0.39 -16.36 -16.46
N GLY A 287 0.33 -15.14 -15.94
CA GLY A 287 -0.92 -14.37 -15.81
C GLY A 287 -1.62 -14.08 -17.14
N LYS A 288 -0.86 -14.04 -18.27
CA LYS A 288 -1.37 -13.82 -19.62
C LYS A 288 -1.54 -15.11 -20.44
N LYS A 289 -1.28 -16.29 -19.86
CA LYS A 289 -1.35 -17.60 -20.53
C LYS A 289 -0.50 -17.68 -21.81
N GLN A 290 0.70 -17.12 -21.77
CA GLN A 290 1.61 -17.09 -22.94
C GLN A 290 2.41 -18.41 -23.04
N THR A 291 1.79 -19.47 -23.54
CA THR A 291 2.34 -20.85 -23.54
C THR A 291 3.72 -20.92 -24.18
N GLU A 292 3.93 -20.34 -25.36
CA GLU A 292 5.22 -20.35 -26.06
C GLU A 292 6.34 -19.71 -25.20
N LYS A 293 6.01 -18.65 -24.50
CA LYS A 293 6.95 -17.95 -23.62
C LYS A 293 7.25 -18.76 -22.37
N LEU A 294 6.27 -19.45 -21.81
CA LEU A 294 6.43 -20.30 -20.64
C LEU A 294 7.40 -21.45 -20.89
N GLU A 295 7.42 -22.03 -22.11
CA GLU A 295 8.36 -23.10 -22.47
C GLU A 295 9.83 -22.67 -22.42
N LEU A 296 10.14 -21.37 -22.51
CA LEU A 296 11.50 -20.85 -22.37
C LEU A 296 12.00 -20.94 -20.90
N TYR A 297 11.11 -20.84 -19.95
CA TYR A 297 11.42 -20.84 -18.51
C TYR A 297 11.32 -22.23 -17.87
N ARG A 298 10.47 -23.09 -18.44
CA ARG A 298 10.18 -24.43 -17.90
C ARG A 298 11.40 -25.30 -17.63
N PRO A 299 12.41 -25.44 -18.51
CA PRO A 299 13.55 -26.35 -18.28
C PRO A 299 14.31 -26.02 -17.00
N ARG A 300 14.59 -24.74 -16.74
CA ARG A 300 15.34 -24.30 -15.53
C ARG A 300 14.48 -24.49 -14.25
N TRP A 301 13.19 -24.20 -14.32
CA TRP A 301 12.28 -24.41 -13.21
C TRP A 301 12.15 -25.89 -12.85
N VAL A 302 11.89 -26.73 -13.86
CA VAL A 302 11.71 -28.17 -13.67
C VAL A 302 12.98 -28.85 -13.16
N ALA A 303 14.15 -28.40 -13.61
CA ALA A 303 15.43 -28.88 -13.08
C ALA A 303 15.59 -28.64 -11.58
N GLN A 304 15.06 -27.54 -11.05
CA GLN A 304 15.16 -27.16 -9.64
C GLN A 304 14.04 -27.76 -8.77
N TYR A 305 12.81 -27.73 -9.26
CA TYR A 305 11.61 -28.01 -8.44
C TYR A 305 10.75 -29.17 -8.95
N GLY A 306 11.04 -29.69 -10.14
CA GLY A 306 10.27 -30.77 -10.75
C GLY A 306 9.01 -30.33 -11.48
N GLU A 307 8.44 -31.24 -12.27
CA GLU A 307 7.29 -31.00 -13.14
C GLU A 307 6.01 -30.67 -12.35
N ALA A 308 5.77 -31.34 -11.24
CA ALA A 308 4.60 -31.08 -10.39
C ALA A 308 4.58 -29.65 -9.87
N SER A 309 5.75 -29.10 -9.50
CA SER A 309 5.88 -27.70 -9.07
C SER A 309 5.59 -26.73 -10.22
N TRP A 310 6.05 -27.05 -11.43
CA TRP A 310 5.75 -26.24 -12.62
C TRP A 310 4.24 -26.17 -12.91
N GLN A 311 3.56 -27.31 -12.84
CA GLN A 311 2.11 -27.38 -13.02
C GLN A 311 1.37 -26.56 -11.96
N THR A 312 1.71 -26.75 -10.69
CA THR A 312 1.12 -25.98 -9.58
C THR A 312 1.33 -24.48 -9.76
N MET A 313 2.56 -24.07 -10.14
CA MET A 313 2.90 -22.66 -10.35
C MET A 313 2.11 -22.07 -11.52
N THR A 314 1.97 -22.78 -12.63
CA THR A 314 1.24 -22.29 -13.80
C THR A 314 -0.26 -22.22 -13.56
N GLU A 315 -0.85 -23.15 -12.80
CA GLU A 315 -2.27 -23.15 -12.44
C GLU A 315 -2.60 -22.05 -11.42
N GLN A 316 -1.91 -22.04 -10.28
CA GLN A 316 -2.14 -21.07 -9.22
C GLN A 316 -1.73 -19.66 -9.61
N GLY A 317 -0.65 -19.54 -10.38
CA GLY A 317 -0.10 -18.27 -10.83
C GLY A 317 -1.05 -17.45 -11.71
N LEU A 318 -2.02 -18.09 -12.37
CA LEU A 318 -3.09 -17.38 -13.09
C LEU A 318 -3.91 -16.48 -12.17
N TYR A 319 -4.02 -16.86 -10.90
CA TYR A 319 -4.79 -16.16 -9.88
C TYR A 319 -3.91 -15.46 -8.84
N ALA A 320 -2.59 -15.52 -8.98
CA ALA A 320 -1.66 -14.88 -8.05
C ALA A 320 -1.88 -13.36 -8.00
N TYR A 321 -1.86 -12.82 -6.78
CA TYR A 321 -2.17 -11.42 -6.51
C TYR A 321 -0.92 -10.62 -6.15
N PRO A 322 -0.84 -9.31 -6.47
CA PRO A 322 0.25 -8.47 -5.99
C PRO A 322 0.22 -8.37 -4.46
N LYS A 323 1.28 -8.83 -3.77
CA LYS A 323 1.33 -8.86 -2.31
C LYS A 323 1.18 -7.47 -1.69
N ALA A 324 1.85 -6.47 -2.26
CA ALA A 324 1.76 -5.09 -1.78
C ALA A 324 0.32 -4.56 -1.77
N HIS A 325 -0.48 -4.90 -2.79
CA HIS A 325 -1.89 -4.53 -2.83
C HIS A 325 -2.72 -5.30 -1.80
N ALA A 326 -2.46 -6.60 -1.62
CA ALA A 326 -3.13 -7.41 -0.60
C ALA A 326 -2.86 -6.88 0.82
N VAL A 327 -1.61 -6.49 1.10
CA VAL A 327 -1.22 -5.89 2.40
C VAL A 327 -1.96 -4.57 2.64
N MET A 328 -2.10 -3.72 1.62
CA MET A 328 -2.88 -2.48 1.73
C MET A 328 -4.35 -2.76 2.05
N LEU A 329 -4.98 -3.71 1.34
CA LEU A 329 -6.37 -4.10 1.59
C LEU A 329 -6.53 -4.67 3.00
N ALA A 330 -5.62 -5.54 3.43
CA ALA A 330 -5.63 -6.13 4.78
C ALA A 330 -5.45 -5.07 5.86
N TYR A 331 -4.57 -4.08 5.65
CA TYR A 331 -4.41 -2.98 6.59
C TYR A 331 -5.71 -2.19 6.77
N LEU A 332 -6.42 -1.87 5.70
CA LEU A 332 -7.70 -1.17 5.77
C LEU A 332 -8.81 -2.04 6.37
N ALA A 333 -8.85 -3.33 6.03
CA ALA A 333 -9.80 -4.28 6.61
C ALA A 333 -9.59 -4.43 8.12
N TYR A 334 -8.33 -4.60 8.54
CA TYR A 334 -7.98 -4.70 9.96
C TYR A 334 -8.28 -3.40 10.71
N THR A 335 -7.90 -2.25 10.14
CA THR A 335 -8.17 -0.95 10.74
C THR A 335 -9.66 -0.74 10.99
N THR A 336 -10.50 -1.04 9.99
CA THR A 336 -11.96 -0.89 10.15
C THR A 336 -12.53 -1.90 11.15
N ALA A 337 -12.02 -3.14 11.21
CA ALA A 337 -12.41 -4.13 12.21
C ALA A 337 -12.00 -3.70 13.62
N TYR A 338 -10.77 -3.25 13.80
CA TYR A 338 -10.28 -2.73 15.08
C TYR A 338 -11.12 -1.56 15.59
N LEU A 339 -11.36 -0.56 14.74
CA LEU A 339 -12.17 0.61 15.09
C LEU A 339 -13.61 0.21 15.43
N LYS A 340 -14.20 -0.71 14.69
CA LYS A 340 -15.55 -1.20 14.95
C LYS A 340 -15.64 -1.96 16.28
N THR A 341 -14.64 -2.77 16.60
CA THR A 341 -14.57 -3.58 17.82
C THR A 341 -14.40 -2.71 19.07
N HIS A 342 -13.45 -1.78 19.04
CA HIS A 342 -13.07 -1.01 20.23
C HIS A 342 -13.84 0.31 20.38
N PHE A 343 -14.39 0.86 19.28
CA PHE A 343 -15.11 2.14 19.25
C PHE A 343 -16.45 2.02 18.48
N PRO A 344 -17.34 1.08 18.84
CA PRO A 344 -18.52 0.75 18.04
C PRO A 344 -19.49 1.93 17.88
N LYS A 345 -19.59 2.82 18.85
CA LYS A 345 -20.47 4.00 18.80
C LYS A 345 -19.98 5.05 17.80
N GLU A 346 -18.69 5.35 17.86
CA GLU A 346 -17.99 6.28 16.97
C GLU A 346 -17.99 5.74 15.54
N PHE A 347 -17.69 4.44 15.39
CA PHE A 347 -17.69 3.75 14.10
C PHE A 347 -19.07 3.77 13.44
N THR A 348 -20.13 3.38 14.17
CA THR A 348 -21.50 3.37 13.63
C THR A 348 -21.95 4.78 13.20
N ARG A 349 -21.64 5.79 14.01
CA ARG A 349 -21.97 7.19 13.68
C ARG A 349 -21.25 7.66 12.42
N ALA A 350 -19.97 7.38 12.31
CA ALA A 350 -19.17 7.74 11.14
C ALA A 350 -19.66 7.00 9.88
N ALA A 351 -19.97 5.70 9.99
CA ALA A 351 -20.49 4.91 8.88
C ALA A 351 -21.82 5.44 8.36
N LEU A 352 -22.76 5.81 9.27
CA LEU A 352 -24.02 6.44 8.91
C LEU A 352 -23.82 7.82 8.27
N HIS A 353 -22.88 8.61 8.78
CA HIS A 353 -22.57 9.92 8.22
C HIS A 353 -22.01 9.81 6.80
N VAL A 354 -21.08 8.89 6.56
CA VAL A 354 -20.51 8.66 5.22
C VAL A 354 -21.60 8.16 4.26
N ALA A 355 -22.40 7.16 4.68
CA ALA A 355 -23.48 6.61 3.86
C ALA A 355 -24.55 7.65 3.49
N ALA A 356 -24.91 8.54 4.41
CA ALA A 356 -25.90 9.59 4.14
C ALA A 356 -25.43 10.62 3.09
N ASN A 357 -24.12 10.78 2.94
CA ASN A 357 -23.52 11.74 2.02
C ASN A 357 -22.93 11.09 0.74
N ASP A 358 -23.05 9.77 0.58
CA ASP A 358 -22.59 9.04 -0.61
C ASP A 358 -23.50 9.27 -1.83
N ASN A 359 -24.69 9.84 -1.62
CA ASN A 359 -25.69 10.14 -2.65
C ASN A 359 -25.71 11.62 -3.06
N LEU A 360 -24.78 12.44 -2.59
CA LEU A 360 -24.59 13.83 -2.98
C LEU A 360 -23.38 13.98 -3.91
#